data_06e2dfeaf39ec1929194e828e136cf7d
#
_entry.id   06e2dfeaf39ec1929194e828e136cf7d
#
_cell.length_a   1.000
_cell.length_b   1.000
_cell.length_c   1.000
_cell.angle_alpha   90.00
_cell.angle_beta   90.00
_cell.angle_gamma   90.00
#
_symmetry.space_group_name_H-M   'P 1'
#
loop_
_entity.id
_entity.type
_entity.pdbx_description
1 polymer ?
#
loop_
_entity_poly.entity_id
_entity_poly.type
_entity_poly.pdbx_seq_one_letter_code
_entity_poly.pdbx_strand_id
1 'polypeptide(L)'
;MPRDDDDDARRRLRCNACAAACDALVRDLARERARRGGTLTRALADATMEATCARAGEELGLTMRDGRVTETFAEDDGTARARGRWITVYAREACARLIDGEHDDALMTFGKRDDGGARMEAREALCHARTGTCESASAARAANELEARDRRDREL
;
A
#
# COMPACT_ATOMS: atom_id res chain seq x y z
N MET A 1 9.29 -28.83 5.35
CA MET A 1 9.20 -28.48 5.08
C MET A 1 9.01 -27.43 4.95
N PRO A 2 8.89 -26.86 4.98
CA PRO A 2 9.16 -25.88 4.58
C PRO A 2 8.57 -24.96 4.72
N ARG A 3 8.44 -24.63 4.91
CA ARG A 3 7.60 -23.90 4.47
C ARG A 3 6.99 -22.97 5.38
N ASP A 4 7.19 -22.92 6.66
CA ASP A 4 6.78 -21.89 7.61
C ASP A 4 7.37 -20.54 7.20
N ASP A 5 8.64 -20.53 6.77
CA ASP A 5 9.30 -19.31 6.30
C ASP A 5 8.68 -18.80 5.00
N ASP A 6 8.31 -19.69 4.09
CA ASP A 6 7.65 -19.32 2.84
C ASP A 6 6.25 -18.77 3.08
N ASP A 7 5.51 -19.38 4.01
CA ASP A 7 4.18 -18.92 4.37
C ASP A 7 4.22 -17.55 5.05
N ASP A 8 5.20 -17.35 5.94
CA ASP A 8 5.40 -16.07 6.61
C ASP A 8 5.77 -14.99 5.59
N ALA A 9 6.65 -15.31 4.63
CA ALA A 9 7.03 -14.38 3.58
C ALA A 9 5.82 -13.99 2.73
N ARG A 10 4.95 -14.95 2.40
CA ARG A 10 3.72 -14.68 1.64
C ARG A 10 2.75 -13.80 2.41
N ARG A 11 2.63 -14.01 3.71
CA ARG A 11 1.78 -13.17 4.56
C ARG A 11 2.30 -11.75 4.62
N ARG A 12 3.61 -11.59 4.79
CA ARG A 12 4.24 -10.28 4.78
C ARG A 12 4.05 -9.59 3.43
N LEU A 13 4.22 -10.32 2.34
CA LEU A 13 4.03 -9.78 1.00
C LEU A 13 2.60 -9.24 0.82
N ARG A 14 1.59 -10.02 1.23
CA ARG A 14 0.20 -9.59 1.12
C ARG A 14 -0.10 -8.37 1.97
N CYS A 15 0.37 -8.38 3.21
CA CYS A 15 0.20 -7.25 4.12
C CYS A 15 0.88 -6.01 3.57
N ASN A 16 2.12 -6.15 3.11
CA ASN A 16 2.89 -5.05 2.55
C ASN A 16 2.26 -4.47 1.29
N ALA A 17 1.72 -5.33 0.42
CA ALA A 17 1.04 -4.89 -0.79
C ALA A 17 -0.24 -4.10 -0.43
N CYS A 18 -1.02 -4.61 0.50
CA CYS A 18 -2.24 -3.94 0.96
C CYS A 18 -1.92 -2.56 1.53
N ALA A 19 -0.91 -2.48 2.39
CA ALA A 19 -0.50 -1.22 3.02
C ALA A 19 -0.01 -0.22 1.98
N ALA A 20 0.79 -0.65 1.01
CA ALA A 20 1.29 0.22 -0.05
C ALA A 20 0.14 0.76 -0.91
N ALA A 21 -0.81 -0.09 -1.26
CA ALA A 21 -1.99 0.31 -2.03
C ALA A 21 -2.87 1.28 -1.23
N CYS A 22 -3.06 0.99 0.05
CA CYS A 22 -3.84 1.83 0.95
C CYS A 22 -3.22 3.22 1.06
N ASP A 23 -1.91 3.30 1.26
CA ASP A 23 -1.19 4.57 1.34
C ASP A 23 -1.36 5.39 0.06
N ALA A 24 -1.23 4.74 -1.09
CA ALA A 24 -1.38 5.40 -2.39
C ALA A 24 -2.80 5.95 -2.57
N LEU A 25 -3.81 5.17 -2.21
CA LEU A 25 -5.21 5.59 -2.32
C LEU A 25 -5.52 6.78 -1.42
N VAL A 26 -5.12 6.72 -0.16
CA VAL A 26 -5.35 7.82 0.79
C VAL A 26 -4.63 9.09 0.32
N ARG A 27 -3.38 8.95 -0.12
CA ARG A 27 -2.59 10.06 -0.64
C ARG A 27 -3.27 10.73 -1.84
N ASP A 28 -3.65 9.91 -2.81
CA ASP A 28 -4.22 10.44 -4.06
C ASP A 28 -5.59 11.07 -3.84
N LEU A 29 -6.41 10.50 -2.96
CA LEU A 29 -7.70 11.11 -2.59
C LEU A 29 -7.48 12.46 -1.92
N ALA A 30 -6.53 12.55 -1.00
CA ALA A 30 -6.23 13.81 -0.31
C ALA A 30 -5.71 14.87 -1.28
N ARG A 31 -4.83 14.50 -2.21
CA ARG A 31 -4.30 15.40 -3.22
C ARG A 31 -5.38 15.91 -4.16
N GLU A 32 -6.24 15.03 -4.63
CA GLU A 32 -7.31 15.41 -5.55
C GLU A 32 -8.32 16.31 -4.84
N ARG A 33 -8.64 16.00 -3.60
CA ARG A 33 -9.53 16.84 -2.79
C ARG A 33 -8.96 18.24 -2.60
N ALA A 34 -7.66 18.33 -2.29
CA ALA A 34 -6.98 19.62 -2.11
C ALA A 34 -7.00 20.42 -3.43
N ARG A 35 -6.75 19.75 -4.54
CA ARG A 35 -6.75 20.38 -5.87
C ARG A 35 -8.11 20.97 -6.22
N ARG A 36 -9.18 20.41 -5.69
CA ARG A 36 -10.55 20.84 -5.98
C ARG A 36 -11.16 21.71 -4.87
N GLY A 37 -10.31 22.32 -4.06
CA GLY A 37 -10.76 23.28 -3.06
C GLY A 37 -11.35 22.65 -1.80
N GLY A 38 -11.06 21.39 -1.53
CA GLY A 38 -11.47 20.72 -0.30
C GLY A 38 -12.73 19.85 -0.43
N THR A 39 -13.31 19.75 -1.63
CA THR A 39 -14.51 18.94 -1.86
C THR A 39 -14.21 17.92 -2.96
N LEU A 40 -14.62 16.68 -2.73
CA LEU A 40 -14.46 15.60 -3.70
C LEU A 40 -15.78 14.84 -3.81
N THR A 41 -16.39 14.89 -5.01
CA THR A 41 -17.64 14.14 -5.25
C THR A 41 -17.36 12.64 -5.30
N ARG A 42 -18.39 11.83 -5.10
CA ARG A 42 -18.24 10.37 -5.17
C ARG A 42 -17.71 9.93 -6.53
N ALA A 43 -18.22 10.50 -7.61
CA ALA A 43 -17.79 10.16 -8.96
C ALA A 43 -16.31 10.45 -9.17
N LEU A 44 -15.82 11.60 -8.67
CA LEU A 44 -14.43 11.97 -8.77
C LEU A 44 -13.56 11.10 -7.86
N ALA A 45 -14.04 10.76 -6.68
CA ALA A 45 -13.33 9.86 -5.78
C ALA A 45 -13.16 8.48 -6.42
N ASP A 46 -14.23 7.94 -7.01
CA ASP A 46 -14.16 6.63 -7.69
C ASP A 46 -13.17 6.66 -8.84
N ALA A 47 -13.19 7.72 -9.65
CA ALA A 47 -12.26 7.88 -10.77
C ALA A 47 -10.81 7.98 -10.26
N THR A 48 -10.59 8.68 -9.16
CA THR A 48 -9.27 8.83 -8.54
C THR A 48 -8.75 7.47 -8.07
N MET A 49 -9.59 6.71 -7.37
CA MET A 49 -9.22 5.39 -6.86
C MET A 49 -8.90 4.42 -8.00
N GLU A 50 -9.70 4.41 -9.06
CA GLU A 50 -9.43 3.57 -10.22
C GLU A 50 -8.11 3.93 -10.88
N ALA A 51 -7.84 5.22 -11.03
CA ALA A 51 -6.58 5.70 -11.62
C ALA A 51 -5.38 5.31 -10.74
N THR A 52 -5.53 5.42 -9.42
CA THR A 52 -4.49 5.03 -8.46
C THR A 52 -4.15 3.55 -8.62
N CYS A 53 -5.16 2.69 -8.67
CA CYS A 53 -4.94 1.26 -8.81
C CYS A 53 -4.34 0.89 -10.18
N ALA A 54 -4.72 1.59 -11.23
CA ALA A 54 -4.11 1.38 -12.55
C ALA A 54 -2.63 1.70 -12.53
N ARG A 55 -2.24 2.79 -11.85
CA ARG A 55 -0.83 3.19 -11.73
C ARG A 55 -0.05 2.35 -10.73
N ALA A 56 -0.72 1.74 -9.77
CA ALA A 56 -0.05 0.95 -8.73
C ALA A 56 0.87 -0.12 -9.32
N GLY A 57 0.44 -0.75 -10.41
CA GLY A 57 1.27 -1.75 -11.07
C GLY A 57 2.53 -1.18 -11.70
N GLU A 58 2.53 0.10 -12.04
CA GLU A 58 3.68 0.76 -12.64
C GLU A 58 4.54 1.48 -11.61
N GLU A 59 3.91 2.06 -10.61
CA GLU A 59 4.60 2.87 -9.60
C GLU A 59 5.16 2.06 -8.44
N LEU A 60 4.51 0.95 -8.09
CA LEU A 60 4.96 0.10 -7.00
C LEU A 60 5.85 -1.02 -7.52
N GLY A 61 6.95 -1.25 -6.84
CA GLY A 61 7.83 -2.37 -7.11
C GLY A 61 8.32 -2.94 -5.79
N LEU A 62 8.93 -4.11 -5.85
CA LEU A 62 9.54 -4.71 -4.68
C LEU A 62 10.97 -4.20 -4.52
N THR A 63 11.33 -3.85 -3.31
CA THR A 63 12.67 -3.37 -3.03
C THR A 63 13.68 -4.49 -3.19
N MET A 64 14.93 -4.11 -3.41
CA MET A 64 16.03 -5.07 -3.55
C MET A 64 17.02 -4.91 -2.42
N ARG A 65 17.51 -6.02 -1.94
CA ARG A 65 18.48 -6.04 -0.86
C ARG A 65 19.53 -7.11 -1.16
N ASP A 66 20.77 -6.70 -1.25
CA ASP A 66 21.89 -7.61 -1.53
C ASP A 66 21.68 -8.44 -2.79
N GLY A 67 21.13 -7.80 -3.84
CA GLY A 67 20.86 -8.45 -5.11
C GLY A 67 19.62 -9.34 -5.13
N ARG A 68 18.87 -9.37 -4.04
CA ARG A 68 17.65 -10.18 -3.93
C ARG A 68 16.42 -9.32 -3.78
N VAL A 69 15.30 -9.81 -4.33
CA VAL A 69 14.01 -9.18 -4.20
C VAL A 69 13.47 -9.43 -2.79
N THR A 70 12.99 -8.38 -2.14
CA THR A 70 12.37 -8.49 -0.82
C THR A 70 10.85 -8.62 -0.95
N GLU A 71 10.14 -8.72 0.17
CA GLU A 71 8.68 -8.66 0.18
C GLU A 71 8.13 -7.27 0.50
N THR A 72 8.96 -6.23 0.43
CA THR A 72 8.58 -4.85 0.75
C THR A 72 8.28 -4.06 -0.52
N PHE A 73 7.05 -3.55 -0.62
CA PHE A 73 6.65 -2.69 -1.73
C PHE A 73 7.02 -1.24 -1.44
N ALA A 74 7.46 -0.54 -2.46
CA ALA A 74 7.75 0.88 -2.37
C ALA A 74 7.53 1.53 -3.73
N GLU A 75 7.27 2.83 -3.72
CA GLU A 75 7.15 3.61 -4.93
C GLU A 75 8.53 3.86 -5.53
N ASP A 76 8.56 4.08 -6.84
CA ASP A 76 9.79 4.41 -7.54
C ASP A 76 10.21 5.84 -7.18
N ASP A 77 11.23 5.95 -6.36
CA ASP A 77 11.78 7.24 -5.93
C ASP A 77 13.19 7.46 -6.45
N GLY A 78 13.55 6.75 -7.52
CA GLY A 78 14.88 6.80 -8.09
C GLY A 78 15.81 5.70 -7.63
N THR A 79 15.39 4.90 -6.64
CA THR A 79 16.17 3.72 -6.23
C THR A 79 15.76 2.50 -7.06
N ALA A 80 16.65 1.52 -7.11
CA ALA A 80 16.37 0.30 -7.86
C ALA A 80 15.22 -0.49 -7.23
N ARG A 81 14.28 -0.88 -8.08
CA ARG A 81 13.14 -1.69 -7.67
C ARG A 81 13.02 -2.87 -8.62
N ALA A 82 12.69 -4.01 -8.08
CA ALA A 82 12.38 -5.17 -8.91
C ALA A 82 11.02 -4.94 -9.56
N ARG A 83 10.96 -5.19 -10.86
CA ARG A 83 9.73 -5.07 -11.62
C ARG A 83 9.55 -6.35 -12.41
N GLY A 84 8.33 -6.64 -12.74
CA GLY A 84 7.99 -7.82 -13.51
C GLY A 84 6.49 -7.97 -13.55
N ARG A 85 6.02 -8.77 -14.49
CA ARG A 85 4.58 -8.93 -14.70
C ARG A 85 3.83 -9.38 -13.44
N TRP A 86 4.38 -10.33 -12.71
CA TRP A 86 3.71 -10.84 -11.52
C TRP A 86 3.64 -9.77 -10.42
N ILE A 87 4.67 -8.93 -10.30
CA ILE A 87 4.71 -7.84 -9.31
C ILE A 87 3.65 -6.80 -9.67
N THR A 88 3.57 -6.43 -10.94
CA THR A 88 2.58 -5.48 -11.45
C THR A 88 1.16 -5.97 -11.19
N VAL A 89 0.87 -7.22 -11.52
CA VAL A 89 -0.46 -7.80 -11.31
C VAL A 89 -0.78 -7.89 -9.83
N TYR A 90 0.20 -8.29 -9.03
CA TYR A 90 0.04 -8.44 -7.59
C TYR A 90 -0.35 -7.09 -6.94
N ALA A 91 0.37 -6.04 -7.29
CA ALA A 91 0.10 -4.69 -6.76
C ALA A 91 -1.27 -4.18 -7.20
N ARG A 92 -1.63 -4.37 -8.46
CA ARG A 92 -2.95 -3.98 -8.98
C ARG A 92 -4.08 -4.71 -8.26
N GLU A 93 -3.94 -6.01 -8.06
CA GLU A 93 -4.95 -6.80 -7.39
C GLU A 93 -5.13 -6.40 -5.93
N ALA A 94 -4.03 -6.13 -5.24
CA ALA A 94 -4.09 -5.65 -3.86
C ALA A 94 -4.88 -4.33 -3.78
N CYS A 95 -4.62 -3.42 -4.70
CA CYS A 95 -5.33 -2.15 -4.77
C CYS A 95 -6.81 -2.35 -5.14
N ALA A 96 -7.08 -3.19 -6.13
CA ALA A 96 -8.45 -3.46 -6.59
C ALA A 96 -9.34 -4.01 -5.47
N ARG A 97 -8.78 -4.84 -4.60
CA ARG A 97 -9.54 -5.38 -3.47
C ARG A 97 -9.99 -4.31 -2.50
N LEU A 98 -9.25 -3.21 -2.40
CA LEU A 98 -9.60 -2.10 -1.52
C LEU A 98 -10.69 -1.21 -2.12
N ILE A 99 -10.85 -1.21 -3.44
CA ILE A 99 -11.82 -0.34 -4.10
C ILE A 99 -13.00 -1.10 -4.70
N ASP A 100 -13.28 -2.30 -4.20
CA ASP A 100 -14.34 -3.15 -4.75
C ASP A 100 -15.76 -2.72 -4.34
N GLY A 101 -15.90 -1.60 -3.64
CA GLY A 101 -17.18 -1.05 -3.24
C GLY A 101 -17.50 -1.19 -1.76
N GLU A 102 -16.87 -2.12 -1.05
CA GLU A 102 -17.11 -2.32 0.38
C GLU A 102 -16.34 -1.33 1.26
N HIS A 103 -15.24 -0.81 0.75
CA HIS A 103 -14.31 0.01 1.54
C HIS A 103 -14.22 1.46 1.09
N ASP A 104 -14.98 1.84 0.06
CA ASP A 104 -14.89 3.17 -0.54
C ASP A 104 -15.16 4.28 0.46
N ASP A 105 -16.18 4.11 1.30
CA ASP A 105 -16.54 5.12 2.30
C ASP A 105 -15.44 5.35 3.32
N ALA A 106 -14.78 4.27 3.74
CA ALA A 106 -13.66 4.36 4.66
C ALA A 106 -12.48 5.07 4.00
N LEU A 107 -12.16 4.71 2.74
CA LEU A 107 -11.09 5.37 2.00
C LEU A 107 -11.35 6.86 1.84
N MET A 108 -12.58 7.25 1.51
CA MET A 108 -12.94 8.66 1.39
C MET A 108 -12.79 9.39 2.71
N THR A 109 -13.14 8.75 3.82
CA THR A 109 -13.00 9.34 5.15
C THR A 109 -11.54 9.59 5.49
N PHE A 110 -10.66 8.61 5.27
CA PHE A 110 -9.24 8.76 5.54
C PHE A 110 -8.60 9.75 4.57
N GLY A 111 -9.06 9.81 3.33
CA GLY A 111 -8.57 10.76 2.33
C GLY A 111 -8.89 12.22 2.63
N LYS A 112 -9.71 12.50 3.65
CA LYS A 112 -9.94 13.88 4.10
C LYS A 112 -8.79 14.44 4.91
N ARG A 113 -7.91 13.57 5.40
CA ARG A 113 -6.74 13.95 6.18
C ARG A 113 -5.50 13.61 5.37
N ASP A 114 -4.58 14.56 5.27
CA ASP A 114 -3.30 14.35 4.57
C ASP A 114 -2.18 14.31 5.58
N ASP A 115 -2.15 13.27 6.40
CA ASP A 115 -1.12 13.09 7.41
C ASP A 115 -0.77 11.61 7.60
N GLY A 116 0.36 11.36 8.23
CA GLY A 116 0.83 10.00 8.49
C GLY A 116 -0.08 9.23 9.41
N GLY A 117 -0.77 9.91 10.34
CA GLY A 117 -1.73 9.28 11.23
C GLY A 117 -2.92 8.71 10.48
N ALA A 118 -3.43 9.46 9.49
CA ALA A 118 -4.54 8.98 8.67
C ALA A 118 -4.16 7.72 7.90
N ARG A 119 -2.95 7.69 7.35
CA ARG A 119 -2.46 6.51 6.61
C ARG A 119 -2.32 5.30 7.51
N MET A 120 -1.79 5.49 8.72
CA MET A 120 -1.65 4.38 9.68
C MET A 120 -3.01 3.84 10.12
N GLU A 121 -3.96 4.74 10.40
CA GLU A 121 -5.31 4.35 10.76
C GLU A 121 -6.01 3.61 9.62
N ALA A 122 -5.82 4.08 8.38
CA ALA A 122 -6.38 3.42 7.21
C ALA A 122 -5.82 2.01 7.03
N ARG A 123 -4.52 1.83 7.21
CA ARG A 123 -3.91 0.50 7.14
C ARG A 123 -4.52 -0.45 8.15
N GLU A 124 -4.66 0.00 9.41
CA GLU A 124 -5.28 -0.82 10.45
C GLU A 124 -6.71 -1.19 10.11
N ALA A 125 -7.49 -0.20 9.67
CA ALA A 125 -8.91 -0.41 9.39
C ALA A 125 -9.10 -1.32 8.16
N LEU A 126 -8.36 -1.11 7.11
CA LEU A 126 -8.59 -1.79 5.83
C LEU A 126 -7.75 -3.06 5.69
N CYS A 127 -6.47 -3.00 6.01
CA CYS A 127 -5.59 -4.15 5.81
C CYS A 127 -5.65 -5.16 6.96
N HIS A 128 -6.15 -4.77 8.12
CA HIS A 128 -6.33 -5.70 9.23
C HIS A 128 -7.81 -5.91 9.56
N ALA A 129 -8.50 -4.88 10.06
CA ALA A 129 -9.84 -5.06 10.63
C ALA A 129 -10.86 -5.56 9.59
N ARG A 130 -10.84 -5.01 8.39
CA ARG A 130 -11.85 -5.34 7.37
C ARG A 130 -11.46 -6.52 6.50
N THR A 131 -10.22 -6.59 6.04
CA THR A 131 -9.81 -7.63 5.09
C THR A 131 -9.04 -8.78 5.72
N GLY A 132 -8.46 -8.57 6.90
CA GLY A 132 -7.63 -9.59 7.54
C GLY A 132 -6.34 -9.90 6.78
N THR A 133 -5.97 -9.06 5.81
CA THR A 133 -4.77 -9.27 5.01
C THR A 133 -3.51 -9.21 5.86
N CYS A 134 -3.48 -8.28 6.81
CA CYS A 134 -2.43 -8.22 7.83
C CYS A 134 -2.93 -8.92 9.10
N GLU A 135 -2.05 -9.67 9.75
CA GLU A 135 -2.42 -10.49 10.92
C GLU A 135 -2.90 -9.69 12.13
N SER A 136 -2.42 -8.45 12.26
CA SER A 136 -2.74 -7.61 13.41
C SER A 136 -2.68 -6.15 13.00
N ALA A 137 -3.23 -5.29 13.86
CA ALA A 137 -3.13 -3.84 13.68
C ALA A 137 -1.65 -3.42 13.68
N SER A 138 -0.86 -4.01 14.56
CA SER A 138 0.57 -3.75 14.65
C SER A 138 1.30 -4.11 13.35
N ALA A 139 0.98 -5.27 12.76
CA ALA A 139 1.56 -5.68 11.48
C ALA A 139 1.17 -4.71 10.36
N ALA A 140 -0.08 -4.24 10.34
CA ALA A 140 -0.55 -3.28 9.34
C ALA A 140 0.21 -1.96 9.44
N ARG A 141 0.43 -1.47 10.66
CA ARG A 141 1.19 -0.24 10.88
C ARG A 141 2.64 -0.37 10.47
N ALA A 142 3.26 -1.51 10.79
CA ALA A 142 4.68 -1.75 10.53
C ALA A 142 4.96 -2.21 9.09
N ALA A 143 3.94 -2.38 8.27
CA ALA A 143 4.10 -2.85 6.91
C ALA A 143 5.08 -1.97 6.14
N ASN A 144 5.99 -2.60 5.41
CA ASN A 144 7.03 -1.95 4.59
C ASN A 144 8.09 -1.17 5.37
N GLU A 145 8.06 -1.17 6.70
CA GLU A 145 9.04 -0.43 7.51
C GLU A 145 10.41 -1.10 7.64
N LEU A 146 10.47 -2.42 7.44
CA LEU A 146 11.72 -3.16 7.59
C LEU A 146 12.83 -2.58 6.71
N GLU A 147 12.50 -2.13 5.51
CA GLU A 147 13.49 -1.53 4.63
C GLU A 147 14.07 -0.25 5.21
N ALA A 148 13.25 0.57 5.84
CA ALA A 148 13.72 1.81 6.45
C ALA A 148 14.71 1.53 7.57
N ARG A 149 14.45 0.49 8.38
CA ARG A 149 15.37 0.08 9.44
C ARG A 149 16.69 -0.42 8.87
N ASP A 150 16.61 -1.25 7.84
CA ASP A 150 17.80 -1.80 7.19
C ASP A 150 18.67 -0.69 6.59
N ARG A 151 18.07 0.33 6.00
CA ARG A 151 18.80 1.47 5.47
C ARG A 151 19.55 2.22 6.57
N ARG A 152 18.88 2.45 7.71
CA ARG A 152 19.52 3.13 8.85
C ARG A 152 20.69 2.33 9.40
N ASP A 153 20.51 1.03 9.52
CA ASP A 153 21.56 0.15 10.02
C ASP A 153 22.78 0.15 9.10
N ARG A 154 22.56 0.24 7.79
CA ARG A 154 23.64 0.31 6.82
C ARG A 154 24.39 1.63 6.82
N GLU A 155 23.70 2.71 7.13
CA GLU A 155 24.30 4.05 7.18
C GLU A 155 25.11 4.26 8.45
N LEU A 156 24.90 3.44 9.45
CA LEU A 156 25.66 3.48 10.67
C LEU A 156 26.94 2.66 10.55
#